data_eb50c25f6f6f970159a542bc6560545e
#
_entry.id   eb50c25f6f6f970159a542bc6560545e
#
_cell.length_a   1.000
_cell.length_b   1.000
_cell.length_c   1.000
_cell.angle_alpha   90.00
_cell.angle_beta   90.00
_cell.angle_gamma   90.00
#
_symmetry.space_group_name_H-M   'P 1'
#
loop_
_entity.id
_entity.type
_entity.pdbx_description
1 polymer ?
#
loop_
_entity_poly.entity_id
_entity_poly.type
_entity_poly.pdbx_seq_one_letter_code
_entity_poly.pdbx_strand_id
1 'polypeptide(L)'
;MQKNIQNNLITWYNKNHRHFPWLETKNPYYIWISEIMLQQTTTEAVIPYYTRFIETFDTIDKLAKASLEDVYKLWEGLGYYRRAKHIHETAQFICENFHGQFPTTYKDILNLKGIGPYTAGAICSIAYGMSTPAIDGNVLRIISRLYALKDNIALAKTQKKIAQIVSELLIGYDASAFNQGLMDLGATICRPLNPQCQNCPIVSFCKAKEIGQQKVLPISIKNIKHKELNYITGIITYQDQYLMIQNPAGLLENLYGFIQYELESPYRFMEEFEKQYHLPLSLVSYHGQVKHVFTHRTWHMHIYHFSISHLCNMKLYHLEDISLLPVSTAHLKVLKHYLKQK
;
A
#
# COMPACT_ATOMS: atom_id res chain seq x y z
N MET A 1 -36.44 12.06 -16.42
CA MET A 1 -35.29 12.20 -15.50
C MET A 1 -34.42 13.35 -15.98
N GLN A 2 -34.24 14.39 -15.18
CA GLN A 2 -33.28 15.45 -15.54
C GLN A 2 -31.89 14.86 -15.67
N LYS A 3 -31.22 15.13 -16.80
CA LYS A 3 -29.84 14.73 -17.01
C LYS A 3 -28.96 15.57 -16.07
N ASN A 4 -28.35 14.94 -15.08
CA ASN A 4 -27.39 15.54 -14.20
C ASN A 4 -26.18 14.62 -14.02
N ILE A 5 -25.09 15.13 -13.45
CA ILE A 5 -23.83 14.40 -13.26
C ILE A 5 -24.09 13.11 -12.46
N GLN A 6 -24.87 13.20 -11.39
CA GLN A 6 -25.10 12.10 -10.46
C GLN A 6 -25.83 10.94 -11.15
N ASN A 7 -26.96 11.23 -11.76
CA ASN A 7 -27.76 10.19 -12.44
C ASN A 7 -26.96 9.52 -13.57
N ASN A 8 -26.24 10.31 -14.36
CA ASN A 8 -25.44 9.76 -15.47
C ASN A 8 -24.33 8.85 -14.95
N LEU A 9 -23.62 9.28 -13.91
CA LEU A 9 -22.51 8.51 -13.33
C LEU A 9 -23.00 7.23 -12.65
N ILE A 10 -24.03 7.33 -11.80
CA ILE A 10 -24.60 6.17 -11.08
C ILE A 10 -25.19 5.16 -12.07
N THR A 11 -25.94 5.62 -13.09
CA THR A 11 -26.49 4.73 -14.11
C THR A 11 -25.38 4.01 -14.89
N TRP A 12 -24.30 4.72 -15.23
CA TRP A 12 -23.17 4.14 -15.88
C TRP A 12 -22.47 3.12 -14.98
N TYR A 13 -22.20 3.47 -13.71
CA TYR A 13 -21.54 2.60 -12.75
C TYR A 13 -22.32 1.29 -12.57
N ASN A 14 -23.63 1.36 -12.35
CA ASN A 14 -24.47 0.17 -12.16
C ASN A 14 -24.45 -0.80 -13.35
N LYS A 15 -24.14 -0.30 -14.56
CA LYS A 15 -24.05 -1.13 -15.78
C LYS A 15 -22.65 -1.62 -16.12
N ASN A 16 -21.62 -0.91 -15.67
CA ASN A 16 -20.25 -1.07 -16.19
C ASN A 16 -19.19 -1.25 -15.10
N HIS A 17 -19.57 -1.32 -13.81
CA HIS A 17 -18.60 -1.47 -12.74
C HIS A 17 -17.80 -2.77 -12.90
N ARG A 18 -16.56 -2.70 -12.49
CA ARG A 18 -15.67 -3.88 -12.47
C ARG A 18 -16.07 -4.80 -11.32
N HIS A 19 -15.90 -6.10 -11.51
CA HIS A 19 -16.21 -7.10 -10.49
C HIS A 19 -14.95 -7.42 -9.68
N PHE A 20 -15.01 -7.19 -8.36
CA PHE A 20 -13.96 -7.51 -7.41
C PHE A 20 -14.56 -8.14 -6.16
N PRO A 21 -13.87 -9.06 -5.47
CA PRO A 21 -14.41 -9.76 -4.30
C PRO A 21 -14.92 -8.85 -3.20
N TRP A 22 -14.31 -7.68 -3.03
CA TRP A 22 -14.71 -6.69 -2.01
C TRP A 22 -15.90 -5.82 -2.38
N LEU A 23 -16.36 -5.86 -3.63
CA LEU A 23 -17.56 -5.10 -4.07
C LEU A 23 -18.87 -5.86 -3.82
N GLU A 24 -18.79 -7.15 -3.53
CA GLU A 24 -19.94 -8.02 -3.30
C GLU A 24 -20.44 -7.99 -1.85
N THR A 25 -19.83 -7.14 -1.02
CA THR A 25 -20.13 -7.09 0.41
C THR A 25 -20.38 -5.66 0.90
N LYS A 26 -21.21 -5.54 1.94
CA LYS A 26 -21.35 -4.33 2.74
C LYS A 26 -20.73 -4.47 4.13
N ASN A 27 -20.02 -5.57 4.40
CA ASN A 27 -19.32 -5.75 5.67
C ASN A 27 -18.20 -4.70 5.81
N PRO A 28 -18.24 -3.80 6.80
CA PRO A 28 -17.25 -2.73 6.96
C PRO A 28 -15.82 -3.24 7.20
N TYR A 29 -15.68 -4.41 7.82
CA TYR A 29 -14.39 -5.06 8.00
C TYR A 29 -13.76 -5.44 6.65
N TYR A 30 -14.50 -6.09 5.77
CA TYR A 30 -14.02 -6.52 4.46
C TYR A 30 -13.69 -5.33 3.55
N ILE A 31 -14.53 -4.29 3.60
CA ILE A 31 -14.29 -3.05 2.88
C ILE A 31 -13.04 -2.36 3.42
N TRP A 32 -12.86 -2.27 4.75
CA TRP A 32 -11.66 -1.70 5.36
C TRP A 32 -10.38 -2.41 4.90
N ILE A 33 -10.34 -3.75 4.94
CA ILE A 33 -9.18 -4.53 4.51
C ILE A 33 -8.85 -4.25 3.03
N SER A 34 -9.85 -4.27 2.15
CA SER A 34 -9.63 -3.97 0.72
C SER A 34 -9.11 -2.57 0.50
N GLU A 35 -9.70 -1.55 1.16
CA GLU A 35 -9.30 -0.15 1.02
C GLU A 35 -7.86 0.09 1.48
N ILE A 36 -7.43 -0.57 2.55
CA ILE A 36 -6.03 -0.49 2.99
C ILE A 36 -5.10 -1.24 2.02
N MET A 37 -5.48 -2.40 1.50
CA MET A 37 -4.67 -3.14 0.53
C MET A 37 -4.50 -2.38 -0.79
N LEU A 38 -5.53 -1.66 -1.22
CA LEU A 38 -5.52 -0.86 -2.46
C LEU A 38 -4.68 0.41 -2.36
N GLN A 39 -4.27 0.84 -1.16
CA GLN A 39 -3.38 2.00 -1.04
C GLN A 39 -2.05 1.74 -1.75
N GLN A 40 -1.77 2.49 -2.83
CA GLN A 40 -0.54 2.40 -3.64
C GLN A 40 -0.28 1.01 -4.28
N THR A 41 -1.31 0.20 -4.43
CA THR A 41 -1.24 -1.13 -5.06
C THR A 41 -2.34 -1.23 -6.12
N THR A 42 -2.05 -1.88 -7.26
CA THR A 42 -3.05 -2.05 -8.31
C THR A 42 -4.13 -3.05 -7.90
N THR A 43 -5.32 -2.89 -8.43
CA THR A 43 -6.48 -3.72 -8.10
C THR A 43 -6.22 -5.20 -8.37
N GLU A 44 -5.62 -5.51 -9.52
CA GLU A 44 -5.32 -6.87 -9.95
C GLU A 44 -4.30 -7.55 -9.02
N ALA A 45 -3.33 -6.79 -8.52
CA ALA A 45 -2.34 -7.30 -7.58
C ALA A 45 -2.95 -7.59 -6.19
N VAL A 46 -3.98 -6.84 -5.79
CA VAL A 46 -4.62 -6.99 -4.46
C VAL A 46 -5.50 -8.26 -4.38
N ILE A 47 -6.16 -8.67 -5.46
CA ILE A 47 -7.12 -9.79 -5.45
C ILE A 47 -6.59 -11.02 -4.70
N PRO A 48 -5.44 -11.64 -5.06
CA PRO A 48 -4.98 -12.86 -4.42
C PRO A 48 -4.61 -12.66 -2.94
N TYR A 49 -4.16 -11.47 -2.55
CA TYR A 49 -3.84 -11.14 -1.16
C TYR A 49 -5.11 -10.98 -0.32
N TYR A 50 -6.08 -10.24 -0.84
CA TYR A 50 -7.35 -10.03 -0.18
C TYR A 50 -8.07 -11.35 0.08
N THR A 51 -8.17 -12.21 -0.95
CA THR A 51 -8.84 -13.51 -0.83
C THR A 51 -8.22 -14.34 0.27
N ARG A 52 -6.91 -14.57 0.23
CA ARG A 52 -6.21 -15.35 1.28
C ARG A 52 -6.33 -14.72 2.67
N PHE A 53 -6.26 -13.39 2.74
CA PHE A 53 -6.33 -12.68 4.02
C PHE A 53 -7.71 -12.84 4.68
N ILE A 54 -8.79 -12.69 3.91
CA ILE A 54 -10.16 -12.82 4.41
C ILE A 54 -10.53 -14.29 4.69
N GLU A 55 -10.01 -15.24 3.92
CA GLU A 55 -10.15 -16.67 4.21
C GLU A 55 -9.50 -17.06 5.54
N THR A 56 -8.37 -16.46 5.87
CA THR A 56 -7.65 -16.74 7.13
C THR A 56 -8.24 -15.95 8.29
N PHE A 57 -8.48 -14.67 8.09
CA PHE A 57 -8.99 -13.71 9.08
C PHE A 57 -10.38 -13.21 8.66
N ASP A 58 -11.39 -14.08 8.73
CA ASP A 58 -12.77 -13.77 8.33
C ASP A 58 -13.49 -12.82 9.31
N THR A 59 -12.91 -12.60 10.49
CA THR A 59 -13.43 -11.68 11.51
C THR A 59 -12.35 -10.79 12.10
N ILE A 60 -12.76 -9.64 12.65
CA ILE A 60 -11.88 -8.72 13.37
C ILE A 60 -11.21 -9.43 14.57
N ASP A 61 -11.94 -10.30 15.27
CA ASP A 61 -11.44 -11.06 16.42
C ASP A 61 -10.32 -12.02 16.03
N LYS A 62 -10.45 -12.73 14.91
CA LYS A 62 -9.38 -13.63 14.44
C LYS A 62 -8.13 -12.82 14.08
N LEU A 63 -8.29 -11.67 13.41
CA LEU A 63 -7.19 -10.79 13.06
C LEU A 63 -6.53 -10.20 14.32
N ALA A 64 -7.30 -9.76 15.30
CA ALA A 64 -6.79 -9.19 16.55
C ALA A 64 -5.98 -10.20 17.39
N LYS A 65 -6.37 -11.48 17.38
CA LYS A 65 -5.72 -12.57 18.11
C LYS A 65 -4.53 -13.18 17.39
N ALA A 66 -4.36 -12.91 16.10
CA ALA A 66 -3.24 -13.41 15.32
C ALA A 66 -1.90 -12.84 15.81
N SER A 67 -0.81 -13.52 15.53
CA SER A 67 0.52 -12.92 15.68
C SER A 67 0.76 -11.88 14.59
N LEU A 68 1.55 -10.85 14.87
CA LEU A 68 1.94 -9.88 13.86
C LEU A 68 2.75 -10.53 12.72
N GLU A 69 3.48 -11.61 13.03
CA GLU A 69 4.24 -12.39 12.03
C GLU A 69 3.31 -13.08 11.03
N ASP A 70 2.20 -13.67 11.49
CA ASP A 70 1.21 -14.28 10.61
C ASP A 70 0.55 -13.26 9.69
N VAL A 71 0.21 -12.07 10.24
CA VAL A 71 -0.34 -10.96 9.44
C VAL A 71 0.66 -10.49 8.39
N TYR A 72 1.94 -10.36 8.75
CA TYR A 72 2.99 -9.99 7.81
C TYR A 72 3.23 -11.07 6.75
N LYS A 73 3.11 -12.34 7.12
CA LYS A 73 3.30 -13.44 6.17
C LYS A 73 2.23 -13.43 5.08
N LEU A 74 0.97 -13.21 5.43
CA LEU A 74 -0.12 -13.06 4.45
C LEU A 74 0.01 -11.77 3.62
N TRP A 75 0.74 -10.77 4.11
CA TRP A 75 0.99 -9.49 3.43
C TRP A 75 2.25 -9.52 2.55
N GLU A 76 3.05 -10.58 2.63
CA GLU A 76 4.35 -10.68 1.98
C GLU A 76 4.25 -10.50 0.46
N GLY A 77 4.98 -9.52 -0.08
CA GLY A 77 4.96 -9.16 -1.49
C GLY A 77 4.06 -7.98 -1.85
N LEU A 78 3.06 -7.64 -1.03
CA LEU A 78 2.16 -6.50 -1.28
C LEU A 78 2.85 -5.14 -1.03
N GLY A 79 3.89 -5.12 -0.19
CA GLY A 79 4.64 -3.92 0.16
C GLY A 79 3.94 -3.02 1.18
N TYR A 80 4.63 -1.92 1.58
CA TYR A 80 4.09 -0.97 2.57
C TYR A 80 3.57 -1.65 3.84
N TYR A 81 4.38 -2.50 4.45
CA TYR A 81 4.05 -3.36 5.59
C TYR A 81 3.53 -2.62 6.83
N ARG A 82 3.82 -1.33 6.93
CA ARG A 82 3.22 -0.48 7.96
C ARG A 82 1.70 -0.48 7.91
N ARG A 83 1.10 -0.73 6.74
CA ARG A 83 -0.35 -0.89 6.58
C ARG A 83 -0.84 -2.14 7.32
N ALA A 84 -0.15 -3.27 7.16
CA ALA A 84 -0.47 -4.52 7.86
C ALA A 84 -0.36 -4.36 9.37
N LYS A 85 0.70 -3.70 9.87
CA LYS A 85 0.84 -3.35 11.30
C LYS A 85 -0.34 -2.54 11.80
N HIS A 86 -0.73 -1.49 11.07
CA HIS A 86 -1.86 -0.64 11.46
C HIS A 86 -3.19 -1.41 11.45
N ILE A 87 -3.41 -2.30 10.47
CA ILE A 87 -4.61 -3.16 10.45
C ILE A 87 -4.67 -4.03 11.70
N HIS A 88 -3.57 -4.69 12.06
CA HIS A 88 -3.50 -5.55 13.23
C HIS A 88 -3.75 -4.78 14.53
N GLU A 89 -3.03 -3.68 14.76
CA GLU A 89 -3.21 -2.82 15.94
C GLU A 89 -4.63 -2.24 16.02
N THR A 90 -5.22 -1.89 14.88
CA THR A 90 -6.59 -1.37 14.82
C THR A 90 -7.62 -2.46 15.07
N ALA A 91 -7.40 -3.70 14.63
CA ALA A 91 -8.28 -4.83 14.96
C ALA A 91 -8.30 -5.08 16.48
N GLN A 92 -7.13 -5.05 17.14
CA GLN A 92 -7.03 -5.14 18.60
C GLN A 92 -7.79 -4.01 19.29
N PHE A 93 -7.58 -2.77 18.85
CA PHE A 93 -8.28 -1.61 19.38
C PHE A 93 -9.81 -1.71 19.23
N ILE A 94 -10.31 -2.22 18.08
CA ILE A 94 -11.74 -2.43 17.86
C ILE A 94 -12.30 -3.52 18.81
N CYS A 95 -11.56 -4.60 19.04
CA CYS A 95 -11.99 -5.63 20.00
C CYS A 95 -12.08 -5.08 21.42
N GLU A 96 -11.09 -4.29 21.85
CA GLU A 96 -11.02 -3.73 23.19
C GLU A 96 -12.05 -2.64 23.45
N ASN A 97 -12.28 -1.75 22.47
CA ASN A 97 -13.08 -0.52 22.69
C ASN A 97 -14.47 -0.57 22.07
N PHE A 98 -14.71 -1.48 21.11
CA PHE A 98 -15.98 -1.61 20.38
C PHE A 98 -16.51 -3.05 20.39
N HIS A 99 -16.02 -3.91 21.31
CA HIS A 99 -16.47 -5.31 21.47
C HIS A 99 -16.42 -6.13 20.17
N GLY A 100 -15.41 -5.90 19.33
CA GLY A 100 -15.24 -6.57 18.05
C GLY A 100 -16.18 -6.08 16.93
N GLN A 101 -17.01 -5.09 17.19
CA GLN A 101 -17.89 -4.48 16.20
C GLN A 101 -17.24 -3.27 15.55
N PHE A 102 -17.24 -3.21 14.24
CA PHE A 102 -16.69 -2.06 13.52
C PHE A 102 -17.47 -0.79 13.84
N PRO A 103 -16.82 0.36 14.16
CA PRO A 103 -17.53 1.60 14.48
C PRO A 103 -18.45 2.06 13.36
N THR A 104 -19.57 2.70 13.72
CA THR A 104 -20.61 3.11 12.78
C THR A 104 -20.67 4.62 12.54
N THR A 105 -19.80 5.44 13.17
CA THR A 105 -19.77 6.88 12.91
C THR A 105 -18.49 7.28 12.15
N TYR A 106 -18.60 8.27 11.28
CA TYR A 106 -17.44 8.80 10.54
C TYR A 106 -16.31 9.23 11.48
N LYS A 107 -16.65 9.85 12.61
CA LYS A 107 -15.69 10.35 13.59
C LYS A 107 -14.89 9.21 14.22
N ASP A 108 -15.56 8.16 14.65
CA ASP A 108 -14.90 7.01 15.29
C ASP A 108 -14.05 6.25 14.28
N ILE A 109 -14.54 6.06 13.05
CA ILE A 109 -13.80 5.41 11.96
C ILE A 109 -12.55 6.22 11.60
N LEU A 110 -12.65 7.54 11.50
CA LEU A 110 -11.51 8.41 11.19
C LEU A 110 -10.43 8.41 12.28
N ASN A 111 -10.80 8.15 13.52
CA ASN A 111 -9.87 8.06 14.66
C ASN A 111 -9.11 6.73 14.72
N LEU A 112 -9.48 5.74 13.94
CA LEU A 112 -8.79 4.45 13.87
C LEU A 112 -7.41 4.62 13.21
N LYS A 113 -6.42 3.94 13.76
CA LYS A 113 -5.02 4.03 13.28
C LYS A 113 -4.89 3.54 11.84
N GLY A 114 -4.23 4.32 11.01
CA GLY A 114 -4.03 4.00 9.59
C GLY A 114 -5.23 4.32 8.68
N ILE A 115 -6.32 4.84 9.23
CA ILE A 115 -7.49 5.30 8.47
C ILE A 115 -7.43 6.81 8.30
N GLY A 116 -7.35 7.25 7.05
CA GLY A 116 -7.45 8.66 6.68
C GLY A 116 -8.84 9.04 6.18
N PRO A 117 -9.05 10.35 5.86
CA PRO A 117 -10.35 10.83 5.37
C PRO A 117 -10.91 10.07 4.16
N TYR A 118 -10.03 9.65 3.24
CA TYR A 118 -10.43 8.83 2.10
C TYR A 118 -11.01 7.48 2.55
N THR A 119 -10.24 6.72 3.32
CA THR A 119 -10.65 5.37 3.77
C THR A 119 -11.90 5.44 4.65
N ALA A 120 -11.98 6.44 5.55
CA ALA A 120 -13.18 6.67 6.37
C ALA A 120 -14.39 6.98 5.48
N GLY A 121 -14.24 7.85 4.48
CA GLY A 121 -15.30 8.19 3.52
C GLY A 121 -15.76 6.98 2.71
N ALA A 122 -14.83 6.13 2.25
CA ALA A 122 -15.15 4.91 1.53
C ALA A 122 -15.94 3.92 2.41
N ILE A 123 -15.45 3.61 3.60
CA ILE A 123 -16.13 2.71 4.53
C ILE A 123 -17.53 3.25 4.86
N CYS A 124 -17.64 4.52 5.24
CA CYS A 124 -18.94 5.12 5.62
C CYS A 124 -19.93 5.13 4.46
N SER A 125 -19.51 5.43 3.25
CA SER A 125 -20.42 5.47 2.10
C SER A 125 -20.78 4.06 1.60
N ILE A 126 -19.83 3.13 1.57
CA ILE A 126 -20.08 1.79 1.00
C ILE A 126 -20.80 0.89 2.00
N ALA A 127 -20.31 0.81 3.25
CA ALA A 127 -20.89 -0.07 4.25
C ALA A 127 -22.19 0.47 4.86
N TYR A 128 -22.24 1.78 5.12
CA TYR A 128 -23.32 2.41 5.89
C TYR A 128 -24.21 3.35 5.08
N GLY A 129 -23.94 3.55 3.80
CA GLY A 129 -24.74 4.43 2.92
C GLY A 129 -24.70 5.91 3.31
N MET A 130 -23.70 6.33 4.11
CA MET A 130 -23.56 7.72 4.53
C MET A 130 -23.14 8.62 3.37
N SER A 131 -23.68 9.84 3.29
CA SER A 131 -23.29 10.85 2.29
C SER A 131 -21.89 11.44 2.60
N THR A 132 -20.87 10.59 2.67
CA THR A 132 -19.48 10.96 2.94
C THR A 132 -18.63 10.84 1.68
N PRO A 133 -17.80 11.85 1.33
CA PRO A 133 -16.95 11.81 0.15
C PRO A 133 -15.72 10.90 0.37
N ALA A 134 -15.39 10.09 -0.63
CA ALA A 134 -14.16 9.29 -0.68
C ALA A 134 -13.22 9.86 -1.76
N ILE A 135 -12.22 10.64 -1.37
CA ILE A 135 -11.38 11.42 -2.28
C ILE A 135 -10.03 10.73 -2.47
N ASP A 136 -9.91 9.94 -3.54
CA ASP A 136 -8.66 9.35 -4.00
C ASP A 136 -8.01 10.16 -5.15
N GLY A 137 -6.91 9.68 -5.69
CA GLY A 137 -6.24 10.30 -6.83
C GLY A 137 -7.09 10.35 -8.10
N ASN A 138 -8.03 9.41 -8.29
CA ASN A 138 -8.96 9.38 -9.41
C ASN A 138 -10.00 10.48 -9.26
N VAL A 139 -10.59 10.60 -8.08
CA VAL A 139 -11.59 11.62 -7.76
C VAL A 139 -10.98 13.02 -7.87
N LEU A 140 -9.77 13.24 -7.33
CA LEU A 140 -9.04 14.51 -7.49
C LEU A 140 -8.90 14.91 -8.96
N ARG A 141 -8.52 13.96 -9.81
CA ARG A 141 -8.37 14.18 -11.25
C ARG A 141 -9.67 14.48 -11.97
N ILE A 142 -10.71 13.67 -11.68
CA ILE A 142 -12.03 13.82 -12.31
C ILE A 142 -12.63 15.18 -11.96
N ILE A 143 -12.69 15.53 -10.68
CA ILE A 143 -13.29 16.79 -10.22
C ILE A 143 -12.48 17.99 -10.75
N SER A 144 -11.14 17.90 -10.77
CA SER A 144 -10.32 18.95 -11.38
C SER A 144 -10.64 19.15 -12.87
N ARG A 145 -10.84 18.08 -13.63
CA ARG A 145 -11.23 18.17 -15.04
C ARG A 145 -12.67 18.64 -15.22
N LEU A 146 -13.59 18.09 -14.42
CA LEU A 146 -15.02 18.41 -14.50
C LEU A 146 -15.28 19.92 -14.32
N TYR A 147 -14.57 20.54 -13.36
CA TYR A 147 -14.70 21.97 -13.04
C TYR A 147 -13.57 22.85 -13.59
N ALA A 148 -12.67 22.29 -14.38
CA ALA A 148 -11.46 22.97 -14.92
C ALA A 148 -10.62 23.65 -13.83
N LEU A 149 -10.42 23.00 -12.67
CA LEU A 149 -9.66 23.55 -11.54
C LEU A 149 -8.17 23.58 -11.88
N LYS A 150 -7.57 24.78 -11.82
CA LYS A 150 -6.14 25.01 -12.07
C LYS A 150 -5.30 24.96 -10.79
N ASP A 151 -5.93 24.73 -9.65
CA ASP A 151 -5.25 24.60 -8.36
C ASP A 151 -4.39 23.30 -8.33
N ASN A 152 -3.22 23.37 -7.67
CA ASN A 152 -2.39 22.17 -7.48
C ASN A 152 -3.08 21.18 -6.52
N ILE A 153 -3.45 19.99 -7.02
CA ILE A 153 -4.15 18.95 -6.26
C ILE A 153 -3.30 18.30 -5.15
N ALA A 154 -1.99 18.53 -5.13
CA ALA A 154 -1.13 18.08 -4.06
C ALA A 154 -1.30 18.89 -2.75
N LEU A 155 -1.91 20.07 -2.83
CA LEU A 155 -2.13 20.95 -1.68
C LEU A 155 -3.39 20.56 -0.89
N ALA A 156 -3.27 20.50 0.44
CA ALA A 156 -4.37 20.17 1.33
C ALA A 156 -5.60 21.08 1.16
N LYS A 157 -5.37 22.38 0.87
CA LYS A 157 -6.45 23.35 0.59
C LYS A 157 -7.27 22.93 -0.63
N THR A 158 -6.60 22.51 -1.71
CA THR A 158 -7.27 22.06 -2.94
C THR A 158 -8.05 20.77 -2.72
N GLN A 159 -7.47 19.83 -1.95
CA GLN A 159 -8.15 18.58 -1.59
C GLN A 159 -9.40 18.82 -0.76
N LYS A 160 -9.36 19.75 0.20
CA LYS A 160 -10.55 20.16 0.98
C LYS A 160 -11.64 20.78 0.09
N LYS A 161 -11.26 21.66 -0.86
CA LYS A 161 -12.19 22.25 -1.84
C LYS A 161 -12.88 21.17 -2.68
N ILE A 162 -12.10 20.19 -3.17
CA ILE A 162 -12.64 19.08 -3.95
C ILE A 162 -13.56 18.20 -3.09
N ALA A 163 -13.19 17.91 -1.84
CA ALA A 163 -14.04 17.17 -0.92
C ALA A 163 -15.38 17.85 -0.68
N GLN A 164 -15.39 19.18 -0.53
CA GLN A 164 -16.63 19.95 -0.42
C GLN A 164 -17.51 19.83 -1.67
N ILE A 165 -16.95 19.97 -2.88
CA ILE A 165 -17.66 19.79 -4.15
C ILE A 165 -18.31 18.40 -4.22
N VAL A 166 -17.55 17.34 -3.86
CA VAL A 166 -18.08 15.98 -3.88
C VAL A 166 -19.17 15.80 -2.82
N SER A 167 -19.00 16.38 -1.61
CA SER A 167 -20.04 16.33 -0.57
C SER A 167 -21.36 16.94 -1.04
N GLU A 168 -21.31 18.06 -1.77
CA GLU A 168 -22.49 18.70 -2.35
C GLU A 168 -23.14 17.83 -3.44
N LEU A 169 -22.34 17.15 -4.26
CA LEU A 169 -22.81 16.22 -5.29
C LEU A 169 -23.47 14.95 -4.73
N LEU A 170 -23.12 14.55 -3.49
CA LEU A 170 -23.67 13.36 -2.84
C LEU A 170 -25.08 13.58 -2.24
N ILE A 171 -25.50 14.81 -2.04
CA ILE A 171 -26.78 15.11 -1.35
C ILE A 171 -27.95 14.53 -2.14
N GLY A 172 -28.69 13.61 -1.51
CA GLY A 172 -29.89 13.00 -2.09
C GLY A 172 -29.64 11.87 -3.10
N TYR A 173 -28.41 11.40 -3.20
CA TYR A 173 -28.02 10.31 -4.12
C TYR A 173 -27.39 9.13 -3.37
N ASP A 174 -27.28 7.98 -4.04
CA ASP A 174 -26.55 6.82 -3.53
C ASP A 174 -25.04 7.13 -3.46
N ALA A 175 -24.57 7.41 -2.24
CA ALA A 175 -23.19 7.77 -1.98
C ALA A 175 -22.21 6.63 -2.30
N SER A 176 -22.62 5.39 -2.10
CA SER A 176 -21.83 4.21 -2.43
C SER A 176 -21.60 4.12 -3.94
N ALA A 177 -22.68 4.11 -4.72
CA ALA A 177 -22.59 4.03 -6.18
C ALA A 177 -21.90 5.25 -6.80
N PHE A 178 -22.08 6.44 -6.23
CA PHE A 178 -21.44 7.66 -6.74
C PHE A 178 -19.94 7.69 -6.49
N ASN A 179 -19.48 7.39 -5.26
CA ASN A 179 -18.05 7.36 -4.94
C ASN A 179 -17.31 6.27 -5.74
N GLN A 180 -17.86 5.06 -5.75
CA GLN A 180 -17.29 3.95 -6.52
C GLN A 180 -17.34 4.24 -8.03
N GLY A 181 -18.38 4.88 -8.51
CA GLY A 181 -18.51 5.32 -9.90
C GLY A 181 -17.43 6.33 -10.30
N LEU A 182 -17.08 7.28 -9.43
CA LEU A 182 -15.96 8.19 -9.66
C LEU A 182 -14.61 7.44 -9.72
N MET A 183 -14.38 6.49 -8.80
CA MET A 183 -13.16 5.70 -8.79
C MET A 183 -13.01 4.86 -10.07
N ASP A 184 -14.07 4.15 -10.46
CA ASP A 184 -14.08 3.33 -11.67
C ASP A 184 -13.96 4.16 -12.95
N LEU A 185 -14.66 5.28 -13.03
CA LEU A 185 -14.53 6.21 -14.15
C LEU A 185 -13.08 6.70 -14.31
N GLY A 186 -12.42 6.99 -13.18
CA GLY A 186 -11.00 7.39 -13.16
C GLY A 186 -10.06 6.29 -13.61
N ALA A 187 -10.31 5.07 -13.17
CA ALA A 187 -9.47 3.92 -13.51
C ALA A 187 -9.61 3.49 -14.97
N THR A 188 -10.83 3.58 -15.55
CA THR A 188 -11.14 3.01 -16.86
C THR A 188 -11.20 4.03 -17.99
N ILE A 189 -11.84 5.17 -17.80
CA ILE A 189 -12.16 6.15 -18.84
C ILE A 189 -11.36 7.45 -18.65
N CYS A 190 -11.50 8.11 -17.50
CA CYS A 190 -10.85 9.41 -17.24
C CYS A 190 -9.40 9.21 -16.78
N ARG A 191 -8.60 8.47 -17.53
CA ARG A 191 -7.21 8.10 -17.20
C ARG A 191 -6.29 9.32 -17.11
N PRO A 192 -5.15 9.25 -16.39
CA PRO A 192 -4.16 10.32 -16.31
C PRO A 192 -3.69 10.73 -17.71
N LEU A 193 -3.21 9.76 -18.48
CA LEU A 193 -2.82 9.94 -19.88
C LEU A 193 -3.94 9.42 -20.79
N ASN A 194 -4.19 10.13 -21.91
CA ASN A 194 -5.15 9.73 -22.93
C ASN A 194 -6.55 9.39 -22.42
N PRO A 195 -7.28 10.33 -21.77
CA PRO A 195 -8.63 10.09 -21.30
C PRO A 195 -9.58 9.83 -22.49
N GLN A 196 -10.42 8.80 -22.35
CA GLN A 196 -11.38 8.37 -23.37
C GLN A 196 -12.69 9.17 -23.26
N CYS A 197 -12.63 10.47 -23.52
CA CYS A 197 -13.75 11.39 -23.30
C CYS A 197 -15.01 11.05 -24.10
N GLN A 198 -14.88 10.41 -25.28
CA GLN A 198 -16.00 9.97 -26.10
C GLN A 198 -16.88 8.91 -25.41
N ASN A 199 -16.31 8.15 -24.49
CA ASN A 199 -17.00 7.09 -23.71
C ASN A 199 -17.44 7.56 -22.32
N CYS A 200 -17.18 8.84 -21.97
CA CYS A 200 -17.41 9.34 -20.61
C CYS A 200 -18.89 9.69 -20.38
N PRO A 201 -19.57 9.09 -19.38
CA PRO A 201 -20.99 9.31 -19.10
C PRO A 201 -21.30 10.75 -18.68
N ILE A 202 -20.33 11.51 -18.21
CA ILE A 202 -20.46 12.89 -17.73
C ILE A 202 -19.70 13.90 -18.61
N VAL A 203 -19.38 13.55 -19.85
CA VAL A 203 -18.59 14.41 -20.75
C VAL A 203 -19.28 15.74 -21.04
N SER A 204 -20.60 15.76 -21.14
CA SER A 204 -21.40 16.99 -21.41
C SER A 204 -21.31 18.04 -20.30
N PHE A 205 -20.84 17.65 -19.12
CA PHE A 205 -20.64 18.55 -17.97
C PHE A 205 -19.17 18.92 -17.78
N CYS A 206 -18.24 18.37 -18.59
CA CYS A 206 -16.81 18.47 -18.35
C CYS A 206 -16.22 19.75 -18.95
N LYS A 207 -15.99 20.76 -18.10
CA LYS A 207 -15.39 22.04 -18.50
C LYS A 207 -13.99 21.90 -19.11
N ALA A 208 -13.16 20.98 -18.59
CA ALA A 208 -11.83 20.74 -19.15
C ALA A 208 -11.89 20.18 -20.58
N LYS A 209 -12.88 19.34 -20.89
CA LYS A 209 -13.09 18.84 -22.26
C LYS A 209 -13.59 19.95 -23.19
N GLU A 210 -14.52 20.78 -22.72
CA GLU A 210 -15.06 21.94 -23.46
C GLU A 210 -13.94 22.88 -23.91
N ILE A 211 -13.00 23.21 -22.99
CA ILE A 211 -11.88 24.14 -23.26
C ILE A 211 -10.59 23.45 -23.72
N GLY A 212 -10.60 22.17 -24.05
CA GLY A 212 -9.43 21.42 -24.54
C GLY A 212 -8.33 21.13 -23.49
N GLN A 213 -8.59 21.29 -22.20
CA GLN A 213 -7.60 21.18 -21.10
C GLN A 213 -7.55 19.79 -20.42
N GLN A 214 -8.28 18.79 -20.91
CA GLN A 214 -8.39 17.48 -20.27
C GLN A 214 -7.07 16.67 -20.22
N LYS A 215 -6.09 17.02 -21.04
CA LYS A 215 -4.76 16.39 -21.03
C LYS A 215 -3.78 17.10 -20.09
N VAL A 216 -4.04 18.37 -19.75
CA VAL A 216 -3.19 19.20 -18.89
C VAL A 216 -3.59 19.07 -17.42
N LEU A 217 -4.91 18.99 -17.16
CA LEU A 217 -5.44 18.86 -15.81
C LEU A 217 -5.47 17.40 -15.35
N PRO A 218 -5.28 17.14 -14.04
CA PRO A 218 -5.03 18.11 -12.95
C PRO A 218 -3.58 18.61 -12.91
N ILE A 219 -3.37 19.77 -12.34
CA ILE A 219 -2.02 20.24 -11.98
C ILE A 219 -1.60 19.53 -10.69
N SER A 220 -0.47 18.81 -10.73
CA SER A 220 0.08 18.09 -9.59
C SER A 220 1.60 18.30 -9.51
N ILE A 221 2.01 19.23 -8.66
CA ILE A 221 3.42 19.55 -8.42
C ILE A 221 3.80 18.95 -7.07
N LYS A 222 4.66 17.95 -7.08
CA LYS A 222 5.20 17.29 -5.88
C LYS A 222 6.71 17.48 -5.84
N ASN A 223 7.23 18.09 -4.79
CA ASN A 223 8.66 18.20 -4.54
C ASN A 223 9.14 16.96 -3.77
N ILE A 224 9.32 15.85 -4.46
CA ILE A 224 9.86 14.62 -3.86
C ILE A 224 11.35 14.57 -4.16
N LYS A 225 12.19 14.68 -3.11
CA LYS A 225 13.63 14.39 -3.23
C LYS A 225 13.81 12.88 -3.18
N HIS A 226 14.27 12.30 -4.26
CA HIS A 226 14.63 10.88 -4.33
C HIS A 226 16.09 10.70 -3.90
N LYS A 227 16.37 9.66 -3.06
CA LYS A 227 17.72 9.33 -2.61
C LYS A 227 18.16 8.01 -3.25
N GLU A 228 19.36 7.98 -3.80
CA GLU A 228 20.08 6.76 -4.19
C GLU A 228 21.00 6.37 -3.03
N LEU A 229 20.92 5.14 -2.57
CA LEU A 229 21.70 4.62 -1.42
C LEU A 229 22.41 3.33 -1.84
N ASN A 230 23.69 3.26 -1.56
CA ASN A 230 24.52 2.09 -1.83
C ASN A 230 24.75 1.32 -0.53
N TYR A 231 24.43 0.03 -0.56
CA TYR A 231 24.57 -0.87 0.58
C TYR A 231 25.45 -2.05 0.24
N ILE A 232 26.29 -2.44 1.17
CA ILE A 232 26.80 -3.80 1.21
C ILE A 232 25.80 -4.63 2.02
N THR A 233 25.30 -5.68 1.39
CA THR A 233 24.37 -6.64 1.98
C THR A 233 25.08 -7.97 2.16
N GLY A 234 25.26 -8.37 3.41
CA GLY A 234 25.98 -9.58 3.79
C GLY A 234 25.06 -10.78 3.89
N ILE A 235 25.22 -11.76 3.01
CA ILE A 235 24.69 -13.10 3.23
C ILE A 235 25.71 -13.83 4.10
N ILE A 236 25.42 -13.98 5.38
CA ILE A 236 26.29 -14.55 6.37
C ILE A 236 25.82 -15.97 6.68
N THR A 237 26.71 -16.95 6.56
CA THR A 237 26.38 -18.36 6.77
C THR A 237 27.27 -19.01 7.83
N TYR A 238 26.67 -20.01 8.50
CA TYR A 238 27.36 -21.01 9.27
C TYR A 238 26.89 -22.37 8.79
N GLN A 239 27.79 -23.17 8.22
CA GLN A 239 27.45 -24.40 7.51
C GLN A 239 26.39 -24.11 6.41
N ASP A 240 25.20 -24.70 6.51
CA ASP A 240 24.07 -24.57 5.59
C ASP A 240 22.99 -23.60 6.09
N GLN A 241 23.22 -22.92 7.21
CA GLN A 241 22.29 -21.98 7.82
C GLN A 241 22.66 -20.53 7.51
N TYR A 242 21.67 -19.66 7.44
CA TYR A 242 21.77 -18.25 7.10
C TYR A 242 21.44 -17.37 8.30
N LEU A 243 22.24 -16.34 8.51
CA LEU A 243 21.96 -15.32 9.50
C LEU A 243 20.91 -14.34 8.96
N MET A 244 19.77 -14.28 9.62
CA MET A 244 18.72 -13.32 9.34
C MET A 244 18.41 -12.52 10.61
N ILE A 245 18.23 -11.22 10.46
CA ILE A 245 17.82 -10.35 11.56
C ILE A 245 16.43 -9.77 11.32
N GLN A 246 15.68 -9.61 12.38
CA GLN A 246 14.44 -8.84 12.35
C GLN A 246 14.78 -7.35 12.53
N ASN A 247 14.35 -6.50 11.60
CA ASN A 247 14.65 -5.06 11.68
C ASN A 247 13.92 -4.42 12.86
N PRO A 248 14.61 -3.77 13.80
CA PRO A 248 14.01 -3.31 15.04
C PRO A 248 13.12 -2.07 14.89
N ALA A 249 13.44 -1.19 13.95
CA ALA A 249 12.70 0.05 13.71
C ALA A 249 12.94 0.63 12.31
N GLY A 250 12.06 1.53 11.88
CA GLY A 250 12.22 2.33 10.66
C GLY A 250 11.64 1.69 9.41
N LEU A 251 12.35 1.80 8.30
CA LEU A 251 11.95 1.18 7.04
C LEU A 251 12.10 -0.33 7.17
N LEU A 252 11.06 -1.10 6.83
CA LEU A 252 11.03 -2.55 6.98
C LEU A 252 11.01 -3.07 8.44
N GLU A 253 10.55 -2.24 9.40
CA GLU A 253 10.38 -2.62 10.80
C GLU A 253 9.64 -3.96 10.95
N ASN A 254 10.14 -4.83 11.83
CA ASN A 254 9.66 -6.18 12.14
C ASN A 254 9.73 -7.18 10.97
N LEU A 255 10.27 -6.82 9.83
CA LEU A 255 10.54 -7.76 8.75
C LEU A 255 11.95 -8.33 8.89
N TYR A 256 12.10 -9.58 8.49
CA TYR A 256 13.41 -10.21 8.41
C TYR A 256 14.19 -9.75 7.18
N GLY A 257 15.50 -9.66 7.33
CA GLY A 257 16.42 -9.29 6.25
C GLY A 257 17.85 -9.71 6.56
N PHE A 258 18.70 -9.61 5.56
CA PHE A 258 20.14 -9.73 5.71
C PHE A 258 20.70 -8.45 6.32
N ILE A 259 21.80 -8.56 7.03
CA ILE A 259 22.52 -7.40 7.57
C ILE A 259 23.03 -6.57 6.40
N GLN A 260 22.82 -5.26 6.47
CA GLN A 260 23.30 -4.33 5.46
C GLN A 260 23.78 -3.03 6.09
N TYR A 261 24.86 -2.50 5.54
CA TYR A 261 25.43 -1.21 5.92
C TYR A 261 25.64 -0.34 4.68
N GLU A 262 25.45 0.97 4.83
CA GLU A 262 25.74 1.97 3.79
C GLU A 262 27.26 2.20 3.76
N LEU A 263 27.99 1.31 3.09
CA LEU A 263 29.43 1.25 3.01
C LEU A 263 29.91 0.94 1.59
N GLU A 264 31.17 1.24 1.29
CA GLU A 264 31.77 1.02 -0.03
C GLU A 264 32.71 -0.21 -0.08
N SER A 265 33.08 -0.78 1.08
CA SER A 265 34.07 -1.87 1.16
C SER A 265 33.55 -3.05 1.99
N PRO A 266 33.69 -4.31 1.50
CA PRO A 266 33.33 -5.49 2.28
C PRO A 266 34.21 -5.66 3.54
N TYR A 267 35.43 -5.14 3.55
CA TYR A 267 36.29 -5.17 4.73
C TYR A 267 35.74 -4.26 5.84
N ARG A 268 35.24 -3.08 5.48
CA ARG A 268 34.54 -2.22 6.46
C ARG A 268 33.25 -2.84 6.96
N PHE A 269 32.55 -3.59 6.12
CA PHE A 269 31.38 -4.36 6.55
C PHE A 269 31.78 -5.37 7.65
N MET A 270 32.89 -6.08 7.47
CA MET A 270 33.38 -7.03 8.45
C MET A 270 33.78 -6.35 9.76
N GLU A 271 34.47 -5.21 9.70
CA GLU A 271 34.85 -4.42 10.87
C GLU A 271 33.62 -3.93 11.67
N GLU A 272 32.61 -3.36 10.99
CA GLU A 272 31.38 -2.89 11.64
C GLU A 272 30.56 -4.05 12.20
N PHE A 273 30.49 -5.16 11.49
CA PHE A 273 29.81 -6.36 11.97
C PHE A 273 30.51 -6.92 13.25
N GLU A 274 31.82 -7.09 13.23
CA GLU A 274 32.59 -7.57 14.39
C GLU A 274 32.46 -6.64 15.59
N LYS A 275 32.50 -5.33 15.37
CA LYS A 275 32.28 -4.33 16.41
C LYS A 275 30.88 -4.42 17.04
N GLN A 276 29.87 -4.68 16.21
CA GLN A 276 28.45 -4.71 16.66
C GLN A 276 28.09 -6.06 17.32
N TYR A 277 28.59 -7.16 16.79
CA TYR A 277 28.16 -8.51 17.17
C TYR A 277 29.24 -9.33 17.87
N HIS A 278 30.45 -8.79 17.99
CA HIS A 278 31.63 -9.46 18.58
C HIS A 278 31.94 -10.81 17.95
N LEU A 279 31.76 -10.90 16.63
CA LEU A 279 31.88 -12.11 15.85
C LEU A 279 32.63 -11.82 14.55
N PRO A 280 33.83 -12.41 14.33
CA PRO A 280 34.60 -12.18 13.12
C PRO A 280 33.98 -12.88 11.92
N LEU A 281 34.04 -12.22 10.77
CA LEU A 281 33.59 -12.73 9.48
C LEU A 281 34.79 -13.11 8.61
N SER A 282 34.57 -14.10 7.74
CA SER A 282 35.45 -14.40 6.62
C SER A 282 34.74 -14.10 5.31
N LEU A 283 35.37 -13.29 4.45
CA LEU A 283 34.82 -13.01 3.11
C LEU A 283 34.98 -14.24 2.21
N VAL A 284 33.86 -14.71 1.64
CA VAL A 284 33.87 -15.89 0.75
C VAL A 284 33.80 -15.46 -0.71
N SER A 285 32.79 -14.65 -1.10
CA SER A 285 32.62 -14.28 -2.51
C SER A 285 31.73 -13.03 -2.68
N TYR A 286 31.83 -12.45 -3.88
CA TYR A 286 30.91 -11.38 -4.34
C TYR A 286 29.92 -11.94 -5.35
N HIS A 287 28.64 -11.59 -5.20
CA HIS A 287 27.52 -12.11 -5.99
C HIS A 287 26.78 -11.03 -6.78
N GLY A 288 27.44 -9.91 -7.09
CA GLY A 288 26.82 -8.85 -7.91
C GLY A 288 25.92 -7.90 -7.12
N GLN A 289 25.04 -7.21 -7.83
CA GLN A 289 24.23 -6.12 -7.30
C GLN A 289 22.76 -6.34 -7.61
N VAL A 290 21.90 -6.01 -6.66
CA VAL A 290 20.44 -5.97 -6.82
C VAL A 290 19.91 -4.58 -6.52
N LYS A 291 19.03 -4.07 -7.39
CA LYS A 291 18.34 -2.78 -7.23
C LYS A 291 16.93 -2.98 -6.67
N HIS A 292 16.58 -2.20 -5.64
CA HIS A 292 15.22 -2.11 -5.12
C HIS A 292 14.78 -0.67 -5.00
N VAL A 293 13.62 -0.34 -5.60
CA VAL A 293 13.08 1.03 -5.65
C VAL A 293 11.92 1.16 -4.67
N PHE A 294 12.04 2.10 -3.75
CA PHE A 294 10.99 2.58 -2.87
C PHE A 294 10.45 3.93 -3.38
N THR A 295 9.37 4.42 -2.81
CA THR A 295 8.75 5.70 -3.22
C THR A 295 9.70 6.91 -3.16
N HIS A 296 10.60 6.96 -2.17
CA HIS A 296 11.48 8.12 -1.92
C HIS A 296 12.97 7.79 -1.97
N ARG A 297 13.33 6.54 -2.25
CA ARG A 297 14.71 6.09 -2.31
C ARG A 297 14.89 4.86 -3.17
N THR A 298 16.09 4.69 -3.68
CA THR A 298 16.52 3.45 -4.34
C THR A 298 17.67 2.86 -3.54
N TRP A 299 17.61 1.57 -3.29
CA TRP A 299 18.72 0.81 -2.73
C TRP A 299 19.46 0.07 -3.83
N HIS A 300 20.77 0.26 -3.86
CA HIS A 300 21.74 -0.52 -4.63
C HIS A 300 22.45 -1.45 -3.66
N MET A 301 22.09 -2.73 -3.67
CA MET A 301 22.56 -3.72 -2.71
C MET A 301 23.61 -4.60 -3.35
N HIS A 302 24.88 -4.36 -2.99
CA HIS A 302 26.02 -5.21 -3.37
C HIS A 302 26.04 -6.41 -2.46
N ILE A 303 25.94 -7.61 -3.03
CA ILE A 303 25.76 -8.86 -2.31
C ILE A 303 27.11 -9.52 -2.11
N TYR A 304 27.50 -9.67 -0.86
CA TYR A 304 28.68 -10.41 -0.46
C TYR A 304 28.31 -11.59 0.40
N HIS A 305 28.94 -12.73 0.14
CA HIS A 305 28.84 -13.90 0.99
C HIS A 305 29.97 -13.89 2.02
N PHE A 306 29.60 -14.02 3.27
CA PHE A 306 30.52 -14.17 4.40
C PHE A 306 30.21 -15.46 5.15
N SER A 307 31.19 -15.99 5.84
CA SER A 307 31.05 -17.12 6.76
C SER A 307 31.52 -16.76 8.16
N ILE A 308 30.94 -17.44 9.15
CA ILE A 308 31.40 -17.43 10.54
C ILE A 308 31.99 -18.81 10.89
N SER A 309 33.04 -18.83 11.73
CA SER A 309 33.78 -20.05 12.07
C SER A 309 33.18 -20.82 13.25
N HIS A 310 32.35 -20.20 14.07
CA HIS A 310 31.76 -20.80 15.25
C HIS A 310 30.34 -20.30 15.48
N LEU A 311 29.54 -21.07 16.21
CA LEU A 311 28.19 -20.72 16.59
C LEU A 311 28.16 -19.43 17.43
N CYS A 312 27.20 -18.58 17.12
CA CYS A 312 26.96 -17.33 17.83
C CYS A 312 25.59 -17.38 18.52
N ASN A 313 25.34 -16.42 19.41
CA ASN A 313 24.04 -16.25 20.05
C ASN A 313 22.96 -15.64 19.11
N MET A 314 23.28 -15.51 17.81
CA MET A 314 22.36 -15.00 16.80
C MET A 314 21.54 -16.13 16.18
N LYS A 315 20.34 -15.82 15.77
CA LYS A 315 19.40 -16.81 15.22
C LYS A 315 19.77 -17.11 13.76
N LEU A 316 20.07 -18.37 13.51
CA LEU A 316 20.39 -18.91 12.19
C LEU A 316 19.18 -19.73 11.69
N TYR A 317 18.99 -19.74 10.38
CA TYR A 317 17.84 -20.38 9.74
C TYR A 317 18.29 -21.24 8.56
N HIS A 318 17.69 -22.42 8.42
CA HIS A 318 17.79 -23.16 7.17
C HIS A 318 16.99 -22.46 6.07
N LEU A 319 17.34 -22.73 4.82
CA LEU A 319 16.69 -22.09 3.68
C LEU A 319 15.15 -22.30 3.65
N GLU A 320 14.73 -23.49 4.07
CA GLU A 320 13.31 -23.86 4.19
C GLU A 320 12.58 -22.97 5.23
N ASP A 321 13.20 -22.75 6.40
CA ASP A 321 12.66 -21.91 7.46
C ASP A 321 12.54 -20.45 7.06
N ILE A 322 13.49 -19.94 6.24
CA ILE A 322 13.41 -18.57 5.70
C ILE A 322 12.13 -18.36 4.89
N SER A 323 11.65 -19.39 4.22
CA SER A 323 10.40 -19.32 3.45
C SER A 323 9.16 -19.09 4.33
N LEU A 324 9.25 -19.40 5.63
CA LEU A 324 8.18 -19.20 6.61
C LEU A 324 8.25 -17.84 7.31
N LEU A 325 9.39 -17.15 7.24
CA LEU A 325 9.57 -15.81 7.84
C LEU A 325 8.92 -14.72 6.99
N PRO A 326 8.45 -13.63 7.60
CA PRO A 326 8.04 -12.42 6.88
C PRO A 326 9.27 -11.63 6.40
N VAL A 327 9.84 -12.01 5.26
CA VAL A 327 11.03 -11.38 4.70
C VAL A 327 10.63 -10.20 3.81
N SER A 328 11.39 -9.10 3.87
CA SER A 328 11.12 -7.95 3.00
C SER A 328 11.36 -8.28 1.53
N THR A 329 10.56 -7.70 0.64
CA THR A 329 10.71 -7.90 -0.83
C THR A 329 12.11 -7.52 -1.34
N ALA A 330 12.77 -6.53 -0.71
CA ALA A 330 14.13 -6.16 -1.05
C ALA A 330 15.11 -7.32 -0.78
N HIS A 331 15.02 -7.92 0.40
CA HIS A 331 15.88 -9.03 0.80
C HIS A 331 15.51 -10.37 0.16
N LEU A 332 14.23 -10.60 -0.18
CA LEU A 332 13.86 -11.74 -1.04
C LEU A 332 14.50 -11.67 -2.43
N LYS A 333 14.63 -10.46 -3.00
CA LYS A 333 15.37 -10.28 -4.26
C LYS A 333 16.87 -10.61 -4.10
N VAL A 334 17.46 -10.21 -2.99
CA VAL A 334 18.85 -10.53 -2.65
C VAL A 334 19.06 -12.05 -2.55
N LEU A 335 18.23 -12.72 -1.75
CA LEU A 335 18.29 -14.18 -1.59
C LEU A 335 18.12 -14.91 -2.92
N LYS A 336 17.09 -14.55 -3.69
CA LYS A 336 16.82 -15.15 -5.01
C LYS A 336 17.99 -14.95 -6.00
N HIS A 337 18.63 -13.79 -5.96
CA HIS A 337 19.79 -13.50 -6.79
C HIS A 337 21.00 -14.35 -6.39
N TYR A 338 21.29 -14.43 -5.10
CA TYR A 338 22.36 -15.24 -4.55
C TYR A 338 22.21 -16.73 -4.88
N LEU A 339 21.02 -17.30 -4.64
CA LEU A 339 20.74 -18.71 -4.91
C LEU A 339 20.80 -19.11 -6.40
N LYS A 340 20.68 -18.17 -7.31
CA LYS A 340 20.86 -18.43 -8.76
C LYS A 340 22.30 -18.48 -9.19
N GLN A 341 23.24 -17.99 -8.35
CA GLN A 341 24.67 -17.93 -8.65
C GLN A 341 25.49 -18.92 -7.82
N LYS A 342 24.86 -19.58 -6.83
CA LYS A 342 25.43 -20.68 -6.05
C LYS A 342 25.27 -22.00 -6.82
#